data_68ccc197e2dec404492953eefa141a19
#
_entry.id   68ccc197e2dec404492953eefa141a19
#
_cell.length_a   1.000
_cell.length_b   1.000
_cell.length_c   1.000
_cell.angle_alpha   90.00
_cell.angle_beta   90.00
_cell.angle_gamma   90.00
#
_symmetry.space_group_name_H-M   'P 1'
#
loop_
_entity.id
_entity.type
_entity.pdbx_description
1 polymer ?
#
loop_
_entity_poly.entity_id
_entity_poly.type
_entity_poly.pdbx_seq_one_letter_code
_entity_poly.pdbx_strand_id
1 'polypeptide(L)'
;KENYNMGQAKKSSLEYCQRNQLIVEVAKAMDIKLDSDTQSKLKDYQKSIKDSYDREGGYKKFLKDNNLTDDYIDTLASVSYYTDALKKQTETPTFTEDELREYFKEHYRRVKYVLISTIDSQTGDEVSDDKKEEAKKTAEEVLEKAQNGEDFDTLISDYSPNTANDSDENGYIFTDNETGIEFEEGVDSIKADEFTLVQSDSGYYVIKRLPLDESQECFEEEYENVAE
;
A
#
# COMPACT_ATOMS: atom_id res chain seq x y z
N LYS A 1 -20.32 -10.34 5.35
CA LYS A 1 -18.96 -10.33 4.77
C LYS A 1 -18.93 -9.73 3.36
N GLU A 2 -19.81 -10.16 2.42
CA GLU A 2 -19.89 -9.57 1.05
C GLU A 2 -20.17 -8.05 1.05
N ASN A 3 -20.93 -7.54 2.01
CA ASN A 3 -21.27 -6.11 2.07
C ASN A 3 -20.11 -5.22 2.53
N TYR A 4 -19.18 -5.73 3.35
CA TYR A 4 -18.02 -4.97 3.82
C TYR A 4 -17.00 -4.79 2.69
N ASN A 5 -16.63 -5.88 2.02
CA ASN A 5 -15.71 -5.84 0.87
C ASN A 5 -16.24 -4.97 -0.28
N MET A 6 -17.55 -4.97 -0.52
CA MET A 6 -18.16 -4.16 -1.58
C MET A 6 -18.16 -2.65 -1.24
N GLY A 7 -18.33 -2.30 0.04
CA GLY A 7 -18.26 -0.92 0.51
C GLY A 7 -16.86 -0.34 0.34
N GLN A 8 -15.85 -1.08 0.74
CA GLN A 8 -14.45 -0.69 0.64
C GLN A 8 -13.99 -0.64 -0.82
N ALA A 9 -14.32 -1.65 -1.63
CA ALA A 9 -14.04 -1.65 -3.05
C ALA A 9 -14.66 -0.44 -3.76
N LYS A 10 -15.90 -0.06 -3.42
CA LYS A 10 -16.54 1.15 -3.96
C LYS A 10 -15.82 2.43 -3.54
N LYS A 11 -15.40 2.53 -2.27
CA LYS A 11 -14.65 3.69 -1.77
C LYS A 11 -13.32 3.83 -2.49
N SER A 12 -12.51 2.77 -2.53
CA SER A 12 -11.20 2.78 -3.21
C SER A 12 -11.34 3.06 -4.71
N SER A 13 -12.36 2.50 -5.37
CA SER A 13 -12.63 2.81 -6.79
C SER A 13 -12.99 4.27 -7.00
N LEU A 14 -13.79 4.85 -6.09
CA LEU A 14 -14.16 6.27 -6.17
C LEU A 14 -12.94 7.17 -5.97
N GLU A 15 -12.10 6.89 -4.99
CA GLU A 15 -10.87 7.63 -4.72
C GLU A 15 -9.89 7.54 -5.91
N TYR A 16 -9.75 6.36 -6.48
CA TYR A 16 -8.96 6.18 -7.71
C TYR A 16 -9.49 7.04 -8.88
N CYS A 17 -10.80 7.03 -9.12
CA CYS A 17 -11.42 7.86 -10.15
C CYS A 17 -11.21 9.35 -9.88
N GLN A 18 -11.42 9.80 -8.64
CA GLN A 18 -11.24 11.20 -8.23
C GLN A 18 -9.79 11.65 -8.41
N ARG A 19 -8.82 10.83 -7.99
CA ARG A 19 -7.39 11.12 -8.16
C ARG A 19 -7.02 11.26 -9.63
N ASN A 20 -7.46 10.33 -10.48
CA ASN A 20 -7.16 10.39 -11.90
C ASN A 20 -7.78 11.62 -12.58
N GLN A 21 -9.02 11.96 -12.23
CA GLN A 21 -9.67 13.16 -12.71
C GLN A 21 -8.91 14.42 -12.26
N LEU A 22 -8.50 14.46 -10.98
CA LEU A 22 -7.76 15.59 -10.42
C LEU A 22 -6.43 15.83 -11.14
N ILE A 23 -5.65 14.80 -11.44
CA ILE A 23 -4.40 14.91 -12.18
C ILE A 23 -4.63 15.63 -13.52
N VAL A 24 -5.63 15.21 -14.28
CA VAL A 24 -5.93 15.78 -15.59
C VAL A 24 -6.44 17.23 -15.46
N GLU A 25 -7.28 17.52 -14.47
CA GLU A 25 -7.79 18.87 -14.24
C GLU A 25 -6.72 19.83 -13.75
N VAL A 26 -5.82 19.38 -12.86
CA VAL A 26 -4.65 20.18 -12.42
C VAL A 26 -3.74 20.49 -13.61
N ALA A 27 -3.42 19.50 -14.43
CA ALA A 27 -2.59 19.72 -15.61
C ALA A 27 -3.22 20.75 -16.57
N LYS A 28 -4.52 20.66 -16.81
CA LYS A 28 -5.27 21.63 -17.62
C LYS A 28 -5.27 23.03 -16.99
N ALA A 29 -5.51 23.12 -15.68
CA ALA A 29 -5.53 24.38 -14.94
C ALA A 29 -4.16 25.08 -14.96
N MET A 30 -3.07 24.32 -15.02
CA MET A 30 -1.70 24.79 -15.16
C MET A 30 -1.31 25.09 -16.63
N ASP A 31 -2.22 24.98 -17.59
CA ASP A 31 -1.97 25.11 -19.04
C ASP A 31 -0.87 24.19 -19.57
N ILE A 32 -0.75 22.99 -18.96
CA ILE A 32 0.23 22.00 -19.39
C ILE A 32 -0.19 21.45 -20.75
N LYS A 33 0.68 21.64 -21.73
CA LYS A 33 0.48 21.15 -23.10
C LYS A 33 1.40 19.99 -23.37
N LEU A 34 0.81 18.86 -23.76
CA LEU A 34 1.57 17.75 -24.28
C LEU A 34 2.17 18.15 -25.63
N ASP A 35 3.43 17.80 -25.86
CA ASP A 35 4.07 18.00 -27.17
C ASP A 35 3.38 17.15 -28.27
N SER A 36 3.68 17.46 -29.52
CA SER A 36 2.99 16.85 -30.69
C SER A 36 3.21 15.33 -30.77
N ASP A 37 4.38 14.82 -30.35
CA ASP A 37 4.70 13.39 -30.35
C ASP A 37 3.89 12.67 -29.26
N THR A 38 3.86 13.23 -28.06
CA THR A 38 3.07 12.73 -26.92
C THR A 38 1.57 12.73 -27.23
N GLN A 39 1.06 13.81 -27.86
CA GLN A 39 -0.33 13.87 -28.32
C GLN A 39 -0.68 12.78 -29.33
N SER A 40 0.25 12.48 -30.26
CA SER A 40 0.05 11.41 -31.24
C SER A 40 -0.02 10.04 -30.54
N LYS A 41 0.95 9.76 -29.65
CA LYS A 41 0.96 8.52 -28.85
C LYS A 41 -0.30 8.34 -28.03
N LEU A 42 -0.80 9.39 -27.40
CA LEU A 42 -2.05 9.36 -26.62
C LEU A 42 -3.24 9.02 -27.54
N LYS A 43 -3.36 9.63 -28.72
CA LYS A 43 -4.43 9.34 -29.68
C LYS A 43 -4.37 7.89 -30.16
N ASP A 44 -3.18 7.38 -30.46
CA ASP A 44 -2.99 5.99 -30.89
C ASP A 44 -3.36 5.02 -29.77
N TYR A 45 -3.01 5.35 -28.53
CA TYR A 45 -3.37 4.55 -27.36
C TYR A 45 -4.90 4.55 -27.12
N GLN A 46 -5.56 5.71 -27.14
CA GLN A 46 -7.01 5.82 -27.05
C GLN A 46 -7.72 5.02 -28.14
N LYS A 47 -7.21 5.09 -29.37
CA LYS A 47 -7.73 4.30 -30.49
C LYS A 47 -7.54 2.80 -30.23
N SER A 48 -6.38 2.37 -29.78
CA SER A 48 -6.10 0.95 -29.49
C SER A 48 -7.03 0.37 -28.43
N ILE A 49 -7.36 1.16 -27.39
CA ILE A 49 -8.36 0.78 -26.38
C ILE A 49 -9.72 0.54 -27.04
N LYS A 50 -10.19 1.48 -27.87
CA LYS A 50 -11.49 1.38 -28.55
C LYS A 50 -11.54 0.18 -29.50
N ASP A 51 -10.49 -0.04 -30.29
CA ASP A 51 -10.37 -1.14 -31.24
C ASP A 51 -10.29 -2.51 -30.55
N SER A 52 -9.74 -2.60 -29.33
CA SER A 52 -9.62 -3.85 -28.58
C SER A 52 -10.96 -4.48 -28.22
N TYR A 53 -12.02 -3.67 -28.11
CA TYR A 53 -13.38 -4.11 -27.75
C TYR A 53 -14.26 -4.45 -28.97
N ASP A 54 -13.80 -4.26 -30.19
CA ASP A 54 -14.61 -4.53 -31.40
C ASP A 54 -15.00 -6.01 -31.54
N ARG A 55 -14.26 -6.91 -30.91
CA ARG A 55 -14.46 -8.38 -31.03
C ARG A 55 -15.58 -8.93 -30.11
N GLU A 56 -16.02 -8.19 -29.08
CA GLU A 56 -16.97 -8.67 -28.05
C GLU A 56 -18.32 -7.94 -28.05
N GLY A 57 -18.77 -7.45 -29.19
CA GLY A 57 -20.03 -6.69 -29.30
C GLY A 57 -19.81 -5.17 -29.28
N GLY A 58 -18.55 -4.76 -29.35
CA GLY A 58 -18.12 -3.40 -29.62
C GLY A 58 -17.95 -2.54 -28.37
N TYR A 59 -17.14 -1.51 -28.54
CA TYR A 59 -16.79 -0.55 -27.50
C TYR A 59 -18.02 0.10 -26.83
N LYS A 60 -19.06 0.42 -27.61
CA LYS A 60 -20.31 1.00 -27.07
C LYS A 60 -21.03 0.08 -26.08
N LYS A 61 -21.01 -1.23 -26.37
CA LYS A 61 -21.60 -2.23 -25.46
C LYS A 61 -20.79 -2.32 -24.18
N PHE A 62 -19.46 -2.35 -24.28
CA PHE A 62 -18.55 -2.32 -23.13
C PHE A 62 -18.84 -1.11 -22.21
N LEU A 63 -18.93 0.10 -22.76
CA LEU A 63 -19.25 1.31 -21.97
C LEU A 63 -20.59 1.17 -21.24
N LYS A 64 -21.62 0.71 -21.94
CA LYS A 64 -22.96 0.54 -21.38
C LYS A 64 -22.98 -0.51 -20.26
N ASP A 65 -22.40 -1.67 -20.49
CA ASP A 65 -22.41 -2.78 -19.54
C ASP A 65 -21.63 -2.47 -18.26
N ASN A 66 -20.63 -1.61 -18.34
CA ASN A 66 -19.80 -1.19 -17.21
C ASN A 66 -20.18 0.19 -16.63
N ASN A 67 -21.25 0.81 -17.15
CA ASN A 67 -21.69 2.14 -16.74
C ASN A 67 -20.59 3.22 -16.85
N LEU A 68 -19.80 3.15 -17.93
CA LEU A 68 -18.70 4.06 -18.23
C LEU A 68 -19.07 5.04 -19.34
N THR A 69 -18.33 6.15 -19.40
CA THR A 69 -18.43 7.13 -20.50
C THR A 69 -17.15 7.13 -21.34
N ASP A 70 -17.26 7.57 -22.59
CA ASP A 70 -16.10 7.73 -23.49
C ASP A 70 -15.09 8.73 -22.90
N ASP A 71 -15.58 9.86 -22.36
CA ASP A 71 -14.74 10.87 -21.69
C ASP A 71 -13.96 10.31 -20.50
N TYR A 72 -14.55 9.39 -19.74
CA TYR A 72 -13.84 8.76 -18.62
C TYR A 72 -12.71 7.85 -19.10
N ILE A 73 -12.93 7.07 -20.16
CA ILE A 73 -11.89 6.23 -20.78
C ILE A 73 -10.78 7.12 -21.35
N ASP A 74 -11.12 8.20 -22.02
CA ASP A 74 -10.14 9.15 -22.56
C ASP A 74 -9.36 9.84 -21.43
N THR A 75 -10.00 10.15 -20.32
CA THR A 75 -9.35 10.68 -19.11
C THR A 75 -8.35 9.66 -18.57
N LEU A 76 -8.77 8.41 -18.34
CA LEU A 76 -7.88 7.35 -17.86
C LEU A 76 -6.67 7.13 -18.77
N ALA A 77 -6.88 7.12 -20.08
CA ALA A 77 -5.81 6.98 -21.05
C ALA A 77 -4.79 8.13 -20.99
N SER A 78 -5.22 9.32 -20.57
CA SER A 78 -4.37 10.51 -20.52
C SER A 78 -3.60 10.71 -19.20
N VAL A 79 -3.99 10.00 -18.13
CA VAL A 79 -3.44 10.22 -16.77
C VAL A 79 -1.92 10.12 -16.73
N SER A 80 -1.34 9.03 -17.29
CA SER A 80 0.11 8.85 -17.27
C SER A 80 0.86 9.95 -18.01
N TYR A 81 0.35 10.35 -19.17
CA TYR A 81 0.94 11.43 -19.97
C TYR A 81 0.93 12.77 -19.26
N TYR A 82 -0.19 13.12 -18.59
CA TYR A 82 -0.26 14.34 -17.80
C TYR A 82 0.55 14.25 -16.51
N THR A 83 0.64 13.09 -15.88
CA THR A 83 1.51 12.87 -14.71
C THR A 83 2.97 13.13 -15.09
N ASP A 84 3.44 12.57 -16.21
CA ASP A 84 4.81 12.77 -16.67
C ASP A 84 5.07 14.23 -17.07
N ALA A 85 4.09 14.91 -17.67
CA ALA A 85 4.20 16.31 -18.03
C ALA A 85 4.20 17.23 -16.80
N LEU A 86 3.40 16.91 -15.78
CA LEU A 86 3.41 17.58 -14.47
C LEU A 86 4.77 17.40 -13.78
N LYS A 87 5.29 16.19 -13.70
CA LYS A 87 6.61 15.90 -13.13
C LYS A 87 7.74 16.68 -13.80
N LYS A 88 7.67 16.89 -15.12
CA LYS A 88 8.66 17.69 -15.86
C LYS A 88 8.56 19.19 -15.61
N GLN A 89 7.38 19.68 -15.23
CA GLN A 89 7.16 21.12 -14.99
C GLN A 89 7.33 21.52 -13.53
N THR A 90 7.09 20.60 -12.60
CA THR A 90 7.49 20.78 -11.22
C THR A 90 9.01 20.58 -11.19
N GLU A 91 9.77 21.63 -10.91
CA GLU A 91 11.15 21.45 -10.45
C GLU A 91 11.05 20.45 -9.30
N THR A 92 11.74 19.32 -9.41
CA THR A 92 11.79 18.35 -8.32
C THR A 92 12.28 19.13 -7.11
N PRO A 93 11.49 19.28 -6.04
CA PRO A 93 11.94 20.02 -4.88
C PRO A 93 13.21 19.32 -4.40
N THR A 94 14.30 20.04 -4.34
CA THR A 94 15.52 19.54 -3.72
C THR A 94 15.36 19.74 -2.22
N PHE A 95 15.09 18.66 -1.52
CA PHE A 95 15.05 18.66 -0.07
C PHE A 95 16.49 18.62 0.47
N THR A 96 16.73 19.31 1.55
CA THR A 96 17.95 19.15 2.32
C THR A 96 17.92 17.82 3.07
N GLU A 97 19.07 17.28 3.41
CA GLU A 97 19.14 16.04 4.21
C GLU A 97 18.40 16.19 5.55
N ASP A 98 18.42 17.34 6.17
CA ASP A 98 17.68 17.62 7.41
C ASP A 98 16.15 17.53 7.20
N GLU A 99 15.62 18.07 6.08
CA GLU A 99 14.20 17.97 5.73
C GLU A 99 13.78 16.54 5.44
N LEU A 100 14.62 15.76 4.75
CA LEU A 100 14.35 14.34 4.51
C LEU A 100 14.39 13.52 5.81
N ARG A 101 15.29 13.83 6.75
CA ARG A 101 15.33 13.17 8.07
C ARG A 101 14.10 13.49 8.91
N GLU A 102 13.61 14.72 8.89
CA GLU A 102 12.36 15.08 9.59
C GLU A 102 11.17 14.35 8.97
N TYR A 103 11.08 14.31 7.62
CA TYR A 103 10.05 13.54 6.93
C TYR A 103 10.08 12.04 7.29
N PHE A 104 11.27 11.45 7.29
CA PHE A 104 11.46 10.06 7.70
C PHE A 104 10.95 9.77 9.11
N LYS A 105 11.27 10.64 10.07
CA LYS A 105 10.79 10.51 11.46
C LYS A 105 9.27 10.60 11.57
N GLU A 106 8.63 11.44 10.79
CA GLU A 106 7.18 11.66 10.85
C GLU A 106 6.40 10.54 10.17
N HIS A 107 6.89 10.01 9.05
CA HIS A 107 6.13 9.14 8.16
C HIS A 107 6.55 7.69 8.16
N TYR A 108 7.73 7.35 8.68
CA TYR A 108 8.21 5.98 8.70
C TYR A 108 8.06 5.34 10.09
N ARG A 109 7.84 4.03 10.10
CA ARG A 109 7.72 3.20 11.31
C ARG A 109 8.65 2.01 11.15
N ARG A 110 9.17 1.52 12.27
CA ARG A 110 10.02 0.34 12.33
C ARG A 110 9.45 -0.67 13.31
N VAL A 111 9.28 -1.89 12.87
CA VAL A 111 8.65 -2.94 13.66
C VAL A 111 9.33 -4.29 13.48
N LYS A 112 9.11 -5.18 14.43
CA LYS A 112 9.17 -6.64 14.25
C LYS A 112 7.80 -7.22 14.55
N TYR A 113 7.44 -8.32 13.91
CA TYR A 113 6.14 -8.94 14.16
C TYR A 113 6.15 -10.46 14.04
N VAL A 114 5.22 -11.11 14.74
CA VAL A 114 4.86 -12.52 14.56
C VAL A 114 3.50 -12.55 13.88
N LEU A 115 3.37 -13.25 12.75
CA LEU A 115 2.10 -13.47 12.06
C LEU A 115 1.59 -14.88 12.34
N ILE A 116 0.46 -14.98 13.01
CA ILE A 116 -0.32 -16.23 13.11
C ILE A 116 -1.39 -16.19 12.01
N SER A 117 -1.08 -16.83 10.88
CA SER A 117 -1.92 -16.77 9.68
C SER A 117 -3.25 -17.50 9.88
N THR A 118 -4.32 -16.91 9.35
CA THR A 118 -5.65 -17.54 9.19
C THR A 118 -5.94 -17.91 7.73
N ILE A 119 -4.90 -17.88 6.88
CA ILE A 119 -4.96 -18.30 5.48
C ILE A 119 -4.22 -19.62 5.34
N ASP A 120 -4.84 -20.59 4.70
CA ASP A 120 -4.23 -21.88 4.37
C ASP A 120 -3.20 -21.66 3.26
N SER A 121 -1.93 -22.00 3.54
CA SER A 121 -0.80 -21.77 2.63
C SER A 121 -0.85 -22.59 1.34
N GLN A 122 -1.67 -23.66 1.30
CA GLN A 122 -1.78 -24.54 0.13
C GLN A 122 -2.91 -24.11 -0.79
N THR A 123 -4.03 -23.64 -0.23
CA THR A 123 -5.22 -23.27 -1.01
C THR A 123 -5.38 -21.78 -1.20
N GLY A 124 -4.79 -20.95 -0.32
CA GLY A 124 -5.01 -19.51 -0.29
C GLY A 124 -6.35 -19.09 0.30
N ASP A 125 -7.16 -20.06 0.80
CA ASP A 125 -8.45 -19.80 1.40
C ASP A 125 -8.32 -19.54 2.91
N GLU A 126 -9.33 -18.89 3.49
CA GLU A 126 -9.42 -18.75 4.95
C GLU A 126 -9.58 -20.13 5.61
N VAL A 127 -8.92 -20.31 6.74
CA VAL A 127 -9.11 -21.53 7.57
C VAL A 127 -10.49 -21.53 8.25
N SER A 128 -10.90 -22.68 8.81
CA SER A 128 -12.16 -22.81 9.54
C SER A 128 -12.23 -21.91 10.78
N ASP A 129 -13.45 -21.59 11.25
CA ASP A 129 -13.65 -20.75 12.42
C ASP A 129 -12.99 -21.31 13.69
N ASP A 130 -12.97 -22.64 13.86
CA ASP A 130 -12.25 -23.28 14.98
C ASP A 130 -10.74 -22.99 14.92
N LYS A 131 -10.14 -23.06 13.74
CA LYS A 131 -8.72 -22.75 13.54
C LYS A 131 -8.42 -21.25 13.70
N LYS A 132 -9.36 -20.36 13.33
CA LYS A 132 -9.23 -18.92 13.60
C LYS A 132 -9.21 -18.63 15.10
N GLU A 133 -10.06 -19.32 15.86
CA GLU A 133 -10.09 -19.18 17.32
C GLU A 133 -8.80 -19.71 17.96
N GLU A 134 -8.25 -20.81 17.44
CA GLU A 134 -6.95 -21.33 17.85
C GLU A 134 -5.82 -20.35 17.51
N ALA A 135 -5.80 -19.80 16.30
CA ALA A 135 -4.83 -18.78 15.88
C ALA A 135 -4.87 -17.56 16.79
N LYS A 136 -6.07 -17.08 17.16
CA LYS A 136 -6.24 -15.98 18.10
C LYS A 136 -5.61 -16.29 19.46
N LYS A 137 -5.92 -17.46 20.04
CA LYS A 137 -5.33 -17.86 21.34
C LYS A 137 -3.81 -17.94 21.26
N THR A 138 -3.29 -18.51 20.19
CA THR A 138 -1.83 -18.57 19.97
C THR A 138 -1.22 -17.18 19.92
N ALA A 139 -1.85 -16.24 19.22
CA ALA A 139 -1.37 -14.87 19.16
C ALA A 139 -1.43 -14.15 20.54
N GLU A 140 -2.49 -14.38 21.32
CA GLU A 140 -2.61 -13.87 22.68
C GLU A 140 -1.50 -14.45 23.59
N GLU A 141 -1.18 -15.74 23.48
CA GLU A 141 -0.08 -16.38 24.21
C GLU A 141 1.29 -15.81 23.81
N VAL A 142 1.51 -15.57 22.51
CA VAL A 142 2.75 -14.94 22.02
C VAL A 142 2.91 -13.52 22.55
N LEU A 143 1.81 -12.73 22.56
CA LEU A 143 1.82 -11.40 23.15
C LEU A 143 2.18 -11.43 24.63
N GLU A 144 1.59 -12.33 25.40
CA GLU A 144 1.88 -12.48 26.84
C GLU A 144 3.37 -12.85 27.08
N LYS A 145 3.92 -13.76 26.29
CA LYS A 145 5.34 -14.14 26.34
C LYS A 145 6.24 -12.95 26.05
N ALA A 146 5.96 -12.20 24.98
CA ALA A 146 6.70 -11.00 24.60
C ALA A 146 6.68 -9.95 25.71
N GLN A 147 5.51 -9.69 26.31
CA GLN A 147 5.35 -8.75 27.42
C GLN A 147 6.04 -9.19 28.71
N ASN A 148 6.20 -10.51 28.90
CA ASN A 148 6.94 -11.09 30.02
C ASN A 148 8.47 -11.13 29.77
N GLY A 149 8.95 -10.62 28.63
CA GLY A 149 10.37 -10.46 28.33
C GLY A 149 11.03 -11.67 27.65
N GLU A 150 10.23 -12.60 27.07
CA GLU A 150 10.78 -13.62 26.19
C GLU A 150 11.37 -12.95 24.94
N ASP A 151 12.49 -13.50 24.45
CA ASP A 151 13.19 -12.95 23.30
C ASP A 151 12.31 -12.95 22.05
N PHE A 152 12.07 -11.77 21.46
CA PHE A 152 11.09 -11.62 20.41
C PHE A 152 11.54 -12.26 19.09
N ASP A 153 12.84 -12.31 18.81
CA ASP A 153 13.40 -12.96 17.63
C ASP A 153 13.22 -14.49 17.73
N THR A 154 13.33 -15.03 18.93
CA THR A 154 12.97 -16.44 19.21
C THR A 154 11.48 -16.69 18.95
N LEU A 155 10.60 -15.79 19.40
CA LEU A 155 9.15 -15.92 19.14
C LEU A 155 8.83 -15.82 17.64
N ILE A 156 9.50 -14.96 16.88
CA ILE A 156 9.36 -14.90 15.42
C ILE A 156 9.73 -16.24 14.80
N SER A 157 10.89 -16.77 15.14
CA SER A 157 11.39 -18.05 14.58
C SER A 157 10.49 -19.24 14.93
N ASP A 158 9.90 -19.25 16.13
CA ASP A 158 9.06 -20.36 16.60
C ASP A 158 7.65 -20.33 16.01
N TYR A 159 7.07 -19.14 15.85
CA TYR A 159 5.64 -18.99 15.51
C TYR A 159 5.39 -18.47 14.09
N SER A 160 6.37 -17.86 13.45
CA SER A 160 6.24 -17.22 12.14
C SER A 160 7.42 -17.57 11.22
N PRO A 161 7.84 -18.84 11.14
CA PRO A 161 8.92 -19.23 10.25
C PRO A 161 8.54 -18.97 8.80
N ASN A 162 9.47 -18.41 8.02
CA ASN A 162 9.32 -18.07 6.60
C ASN A 162 8.53 -16.78 6.29
N THR A 163 8.40 -15.87 7.22
CA THR A 163 7.97 -14.50 6.88
C THR A 163 9.16 -13.66 6.43
N ALA A 164 8.93 -12.64 5.62
CA ALA A 164 9.98 -11.69 5.18
C ALA A 164 10.72 -11.02 6.35
N ASN A 165 10.12 -11.05 7.53
CA ASN A 165 10.60 -10.51 8.79
C ASN A 165 11.67 -11.36 9.46
N ASP A 166 11.86 -12.63 9.02
CA ASP A 166 12.80 -13.60 9.61
C ASP A 166 14.26 -13.34 9.16
N SER A 167 14.46 -12.50 8.16
CA SER A 167 15.78 -12.25 7.55
C SER A 167 16.37 -10.88 7.88
N ASP A 168 15.65 -10.00 8.55
CA ASP A 168 16.11 -8.65 8.80
C ASP A 168 16.33 -8.41 10.30
N GLU A 169 17.61 -8.46 10.71
CA GLU A 169 18.01 -8.14 12.10
C GLU A 169 17.56 -6.72 12.49
N ASN A 170 17.40 -5.83 11.50
CA ASN A 170 17.00 -4.44 11.69
C ASN A 170 15.49 -4.27 11.87
N GLY A 171 14.67 -5.27 11.49
CA GLY A 171 13.22 -5.20 11.49
C GLY A 171 12.66 -4.58 10.20
N TYR A 172 11.34 -4.56 10.08
CA TYR A 172 10.64 -4.06 8.92
C TYR A 172 10.37 -2.55 9.06
N ILE A 173 10.82 -1.79 8.07
CA ILE A 173 10.56 -0.35 7.96
C ILE A 173 9.48 -0.15 6.89
N PHE A 174 8.51 0.71 7.15
CA PHE A 174 7.43 1.05 6.23
C PHE A 174 6.96 2.48 6.41
N THR A 175 6.30 3.03 5.39
CA THR A 175 5.72 4.37 5.39
C THR A 175 4.20 4.33 5.34
N ASP A 176 3.55 5.50 5.41
CA ASP A 176 2.09 5.66 5.39
C ASP A 176 1.45 5.01 4.16
N ASN A 177 0.40 4.21 4.37
CA ASN A 177 -0.37 3.48 3.36
C ASN A 177 0.39 2.37 2.60
N GLU A 178 1.50 1.91 3.12
CA GLU A 178 2.26 0.81 2.53
C GLU A 178 1.75 -0.56 3.01
N THR A 179 1.20 -0.61 4.22
CA THR A 179 0.67 -1.83 4.83
C THR A 179 -0.87 -1.77 4.97
N GLY A 180 -1.48 -2.76 5.64
CA GLY A 180 -2.91 -2.74 5.92
C GLY A 180 -3.25 -1.72 7.01
N ILE A 181 -4.42 -1.06 6.88
CA ILE A 181 -4.88 -0.01 7.81
C ILE A 181 -4.84 -0.50 9.26
N GLU A 182 -5.31 -1.71 9.53
CA GLU A 182 -5.35 -2.28 10.87
C GLU A 182 -3.93 -2.45 11.46
N PHE A 183 -2.96 -2.77 10.61
CA PHE A 183 -1.57 -2.92 11.00
C PHE A 183 -0.97 -1.55 11.36
N GLU A 184 -1.13 -0.55 10.51
CA GLU A 184 -0.63 0.82 10.73
C GLU A 184 -1.24 1.46 11.97
N GLU A 185 -2.58 1.40 12.12
CA GLU A 185 -3.29 1.89 13.31
C GLU A 185 -2.81 1.18 14.60
N GLY A 186 -2.56 -0.13 14.50
CA GLY A 186 -2.00 -0.91 15.61
C GLY A 186 -0.61 -0.41 16.03
N VAL A 187 0.29 -0.19 15.07
CA VAL A 187 1.64 0.33 15.31
C VAL A 187 1.60 1.74 15.90
N ASP A 188 0.72 2.61 15.38
CA ASP A 188 0.60 3.99 15.83
C ASP A 188 -0.06 4.12 17.22
N SER A 189 -0.78 3.08 17.67
CA SER A 189 -1.38 3.03 19.01
C SER A 189 -0.37 2.81 20.14
N ILE A 190 0.85 2.37 19.83
CA ILE A 190 1.89 2.02 20.80
C ILE A 190 3.15 2.85 20.61
N LYS A 191 3.97 2.93 21.66
CA LYS A 191 5.29 3.57 21.63
C LYS A 191 6.37 2.57 21.25
N ALA A 192 7.57 3.10 20.94
CA ALA A 192 8.75 2.27 20.78
C ALA A 192 8.96 1.36 22.00
N ASP A 193 9.39 0.13 21.74
CA ASP A 193 9.57 -0.98 22.68
C ASP A 193 8.28 -1.55 23.30
N GLU A 194 7.10 -1.08 22.89
CA GLU A 194 5.82 -1.65 23.30
C GLU A 194 5.33 -2.70 22.29
N PHE A 195 4.36 -3.51 22.72
CA PHE A 195 3.76 -4.59 21.95
C PHE A 195 2.27 -4.37 21.78
N THR A 196 1.74 -4.80 20.62
CA THR A 196 0.30 -4.83 20.35
C THR A 196 -0.10 -6.10 19.61
N LEU A 197 -1.39 -6.42 19.66
CA LEU A 197 -2.02 -7.49 18.89
C LEU A 197 -3.01 -6.89 17.93
N VAL A 198 -2.83 -7.17 16.64
CA VAL A 198 -3.69 -6.67 15.57
C VAL A 198 -4.34 -7.83 14.84
N GLN A 199 -5.62 -7.73 14.55
CA GLN A 199 -6.32 -8.66 13.66
C GLN A 199 -6.45 -8.03 12.27
N SER A 200 -6.07 -8.80 11.26
CA SER A 200 -6.25 -8.45 9.84
C SER A 200 -6.94 -9.59 9.07
N ASP A 201 -7.17 -9.39 7.78
CA ASP A 201 -7.67 -10.43 6.88
C ASP A 201 -6.68 -11.61 6.73
N SER A 202 -5.38 -11.39 6.93
CA SER A 202 -4.34 -12.42 6.84
C SER A 202 -4.17 -13.24 8.11
N GLY A 203 -4.66 -12.75 9.25
CA GLY A 203 -4.51 -13.38 10.55
C GLY A 203 -4.28 -12.40 11.69
N TYR A 204 -3.51 -12.83 12.68
CA TYR A 204 -3.19 -12.06 13.88
C TYR A 204 -1.71 -11.70 13.89
N TYR A 205 -1.42 -10.40 14.01
CA TYR A 205 -0.07 -9.87 14.14
C TYR A 205 0.20 -9.51 15.60
N VAL A 206 1.22 -10.11 16.19
CA VAL A 206 1.83 -9.61 17.42
C VAL A 206 2.98 -8.72 17.00
N ILE A 207 2.89 -7.43 17.27
CA ILE A 207 3.81 -6.43 16.75
C ILE A 207 4.62 -5.84 17.91
N LYS A 208 5.94 -5.76 17.74
CA LYS A 208 6.83 -4.94 18.55
C LYS A 208 7.20 -3.70 17.77
N ARG A 209 6.86 -2.51 18.27
CA ARG A 209 7.37 -1.27 17.69
C ARG A 209 8.83 -1.07 18.11
N LEU A 210 9.71 -0.87 17.16
CA LEU A 210 11.10 -0.55 17.41
C LEU A 210 11.31 0.97 17.40
N PRO A 211 12.34 1.47 18.10
CA PRO A 211 12.77 2.84 17.88
C PRO A 211 13.12 3.01 16.40
N LEU A 212 12.58 4.03 15.77
CA LEU A 212 13.07 4.48 14.49
C LEU A 212 14.35 5.23 14.80
N ASP A 213 15.48 4.54 14.65
CA ASP A 213 16.77 5.09 15.03
C ASP A 213 17.09 6.31 14.15
N GLU A 214 17.32 7.44 14.81
CA GLU A 214 17.91 8.62 14.17
C GLU A 214 19.35 8.35 13.74
N SER A 215 19.93 7.22 14.17
CA SER A 215 21.24 6.80 13.72
C SER A 215 21.19 6.51 12.22
N GLN A 216 22.26 6.84 11.59
CA GLN A 216 22.49 6.85 10.17
C GLN A 216 21.99 5.60 9.42
N GLU A 217 21.98 4.41 10.02
CA GLU A 217 21.72 3.15 9.32
C GLU A 217 20.29 3.07 8.73
N CYS A 218 19.25 3.25 9.54
CA CYS A 218 17.87 3.11 9.03
C CYS A 218 17.49 4.19 8.00
N PHE A 219 17.96 5.42 8.18
CA PHE A 219 17.73 6.49 7.23
C PHE A 219 18.55 6.32 5.96
N GLU A 220 19.80 5.83 6.06
CA GLU A 220 20.63 5.59 4.88
C GLU A 220 20.12 4.44 4.01
N GLU A 221 19.56 3.39 4.63
CA GLU A 221 18.90 2.30 3.91
C GLU A 221 17.66 2.76 3.14
N GLU A 222 16.87 3.69 3.71
CA GLU A 222 15.65 4.21 3.11
C GLU A 222 15.86 5.53 2.34
N TYR A 223 17.07 6.07 2.30
CA TYR A 223 17.34 7.41 1.77
C TYR A 223 16.80 7.61 0.34
N GLU A 224 16.98 6.64 -0.54
CA GLU A 224 16.49 6.73 -1.92
C GLU A 224 14.97 6.77 -1.97
N ASN A 225 14.30 5.96 -1.14
CA ASN A 225 12.83 5.92 -1.04
C ASN A 225 12.25 7.22 -0.45
N VAL A 226 12.94 7.81 0.53
CA VAL A 226 12.53 9.07 1.16
C VAL A 226 12.72 10.26 0.21
N ALA A 227 13.71 10.20 -0.67
CA ALA A 227 14.06 11.27 -1.60
C ALA A 227 13.25 11.25 -2.91
N GLU A 228 12.53 10.15 -3.22
CA GLU A 228 11.62 10.04 -4.37
C GLU A 228 10.24 10.63 -4.08
#